data_98d7be0a2a1183d30ad805529823852f
#
_entry.id   98d7be0a2a1183d30ad805529823852f
#
_cell.length_a   1.000
_cell.length_b   1.000
_cell.length_c   1.000
_cell.angle_alpha   90.00
_cell.angle_beta   90.00
_cell.angle_gamma   90.00
#
_symmetry.space_group_name_H-M   'P 1'
#
loop_
_entity.id
_entity.type
_entity.pdbx_description
1 polymer ?
#
loop_
_entity_poly.entity_id
_entity_poly.type
_entity_poly.pdbx_seq_one_letter_code
_entity_poly.pdbx_strand_id
1 'polypeptide(L)'
;SRRQRQMCIRDRQGYESMELMENSVLYLLKRKDLHELFKEDIHIANWGRKFAESEFLQTEERLISLLFTTASERYMKLIQNNPELLQRTPLECLASYLGITPVSLSRIRAKLKRVL
;
A
#
# COMPACT_ATOMS: atom_id res chain seq x y z
N SER A 1 3.28 13.27 -14.13
CA SER A 1 3.27 14.49 -13.29
C SER A 1 3.10 14.11 -11.83
N ARG A 2 4.03 14.54 -10.99
CA ARG A 2 3.90 14.41 -9.53
C ARG A 2 2.73 15.28 -9.07
N ARG A 3 1.56 14.73 -8.93
CA ARG A 3 0.49 15.39 -8.19
C ARG A 3 0.57 14.90 -6.74
N GLN A 4 1.12 15.73 -5.88
CA GLN A 4 0.98 15.58 -4.45
C GLN A 4 -0.51 15.66 -4.11
N ARG A 5 -1.09 14.56 -3.64
CA ARG A 5 -2.42 14.56 -3.05
C ARG A 5 -2.31 14.23 -1.59
N GLN A 6 -2.81 15.13 -0.79
CA GLN A 6 -2.93 14.95 0.63
C GLN A 6 -4.23 14.18 0.89
N MET A 7 -4.10 12.99 1.46
CA MET A 7 -5.24 12.25 1.98
C MET A 7 -5.63 12.82 3.34
N CYS A 8 -6.85 13.35 3.45
CA CYS A 8 -7.39 13.84 4.71
C CYS A 8 -8.19 12.75 5.39
N ILE A 9 -7.78 12.33 6.58
CA ILE A 9 -8.62 11.54 7.48
C ILE A 9 -9.23 12.51 8.49
N ARG A 10 -10.54 12.65 8.50
CA ARG A 10 -11.29 13.71 9.19
C ARG A 10 -10.76 15.08 8.75
N ASP A 11 -10.76 16.11 9.52
CA ASP A 11 -10.33 17.47 9.13
C ASP A 11 -8.81 17.67 9.16
N ARG A 12 -8.04 16.58 9.10
CA ARG A 12 -6.58 16.63 9.08
C ARG A 12 -6.05 16.57 7.67
N GLN A 13 -5.06 17.40 7.39
CA GLN A 13 -4.27 17.34 6.18
C GLN A 13 -3.51 16.00 6.15
N GLY A 14 -3.58 15.26 5.05
CA GLY A 14 -2.83 14.02 4.90
C GLY A 14 -1.33 14.28 4.88
N TYR A 15 -0.57 13.34 5.39
CA TYR A 15 0.89 13.36 5.39
C TYR A 15 1.51 12.52 4.26
N GLU A 16 0.66 11.86 3.48
CA GLU A 16 1.09 10.98 2.40
C GLU A 16 1.08 11.69 1.05
N SER A 17 2.08 11.36 0.23
CA SER A 17 2.13 11.72 -1.19
C SER A 17 1.89 10.46 -2.02
N MET A 18 1.10 10.58 -3.07
CA MET A 18 0.84 9.48 -4.00
C MET A 18 1.59 9.75 -5.30
N GLU A 19 2.44 8.82 -5.69
CA GLU A 19 3.15 8.84 -6.96
C GLU A 19 2.66 7.70 -7.85
N LEU A 20 2.29 8.01 -9.09
CA LEU A 20 1.90 7.00 -10.07
C LEU A 20 3.15 6.48 -10.78
N MET A 21 3.36 5.18 -10.77
CA MET A 21 4.51 4.52 -11.39
C MET A 21 4.31 4.22 -12.88
N GLU A 22 3.08 4.29 -13.35
CA GLU A 22 2.71 4.07 -14.76
C GLU A 22 1.52 4.95 -15.14
N ASN A 23 1.22 5.05 -16.43
CA ASN A 23 0.05 5.77 -16.91
C ASN A 23 -1.22 5.13 -16.35
N SER A 24 -2.01 5.94 -15.65
CA SER A 24 -3.18 5.46 -14.91
C SER A 24 -4.37 6.41 -15.05
N VAL A 25 -5.56 5.85 -15.03
CA VAL A 25 -6.81 6.61 -14.93
C VAL A 25 -7.26 6.60 -13.48
N LEU A 26 -7.51 7.77 -12.92
CA LEU A 26 -7.93 7.93 -11.54
C LEU A 26 -9.31 8.58 -11.46
N TYR A 27 -10.15 8.06 -10.60
CA TYR A 27 -11.41 8.69 -10.21
C TYR A 27 -11.21 9.45 -8.90
N LEU A 28 -11.58 10.72 -8.91
CA LEU A 28 -11.50 11.56 -7.72
C LEU A 28 -12.87 11.68 -7.05
N LEU A 29 -12.93 11.24 -5.82
CA LEU A 29 -14.09 11.43 -4.96
C LEU A 29 -13.71 12.38 -3.81
N LYS A 30 -14.47 13.47 -3.66
CA LYS A 30 -14.28 14.38 -2.54
C LYS A 30 -14.85 13.77 -1.27
N ARG A 31 -14.12 13.86 -0.18
CA ARG A 31 -14.56 13.34 1.12
C ARG A 31 -15.93 13.89 1.55
N LYS A 32 -16.15 15.18 1.35
CA LYS A 32 -17.43 15.83 1.69
C LYS A 32 -18.60 15.15 0.96
N ASP A 33 -18.46 14.91 -0.33
CA ASP A 33 -19.50 14.29 -1.16
C ASP A 33 -19.75 12.84 -0.71
N LEU A 34 -18.69 12.11 -0.39
CA LEU A 34 -18.82 10.74 0.14
C LEU A 34 -19.55 10.71 1.50
N HIS A 35 -19.26 11.66 2.39
CA HIS A 35 -19.96 11.76 3.67
C HIS A 35 -21.44 12.08 3.54
N GLU A 36 -21.82 12.91 2.58
CA GLU A 36 -23.24 13.16 2.30
C GLU A 36 -23.91 11.89 1.76
N LEU A 37 -23.28 11.15 0.85
CA LEU A 37 -23.77 9.87 0.36
C LEU A 37 -23.97 8.83 1.49
N PHE A 38 -23.08 8.80 2.48
CA PHE A 38 -23.26 7.92 3.65
C PHE A 38 -24.49 8.23 4.49
N LYS A 39 -24.94 9.48 4.50
CA LYS A 39 -26.17 9.88 5.21
C LYS A 39 -27.42 9.53 4.43
N GLU A 40 -27.34 9.55 3.10
CA GLU A 40 -28.48 9.40 2.21
C GLU A 40 -28.76 7.94 1.84
N ASP A 41 -27.72 7.11 1.76
CA ASP A 41 -27.82 5.74 1.27
C ASP A 41 -27.12 4.75 2.21
N ILE A 42 -27.90 3.86 2.81
CA ILE A 42 -27.43 2.82 3.73
C ILE A 42 -26.50 1.81 3.04
N HIS A 43 -26.68 1.54 1.76
CA HIS A 43 -25.83 0.61 1.02
C HIS A 43 -24.44 1.20 0.81
N ILE A 44 -24.36 2.50 0.51
CA ILE A 44 -23.07 3.21 0.39
C ILE A 44 -22.39 3.30 1.75
N ALA A 45 -23.15 3.57 2.83
CA ALA A 45 -22.62 3.58 4.19
C ALA A 45 -22.06 2.20 4.60
N ASN A 46 -22.76 1.11 4.29
CA ASN A 46 -22.31 -0.24 4.55
C ASN A 46 -21.06 -0.61 3.72
N TRP A 47 -21.02 -0.19 2.46
CA TRP A 47 -19.81 -0.34 1.66
C TRP A 47 -18.62 0.39 2.29
N GLY A 48 -18.80 1.64 2.70
CA GLY A 48 -17.76 2.43 3.35
C GLY A 48 -17.26 1.80 4.65
N ARG A 49 -18.16 1.24 5.46
CA ARG A 49 -17.79 0.49 6.67
C ARG A 49 -16.95 -0.75 6.34
N LYS A 50 -17.38 -1.57 5.39
CA LYS A 50 -16.64 -2.77 4.96
C LYS A 50 -15.28 -2.42 4.38
N PHE A 51 -15.21 -1.34 3.61
CA PHE A 51 -13.96 -0.82 3.08
C PHE A 51 -13.01 -0.42 4.21
N ALA A 52 -13.48 0.35 5.19
CA ALA A 52 -12.68 0.77 6.34
C ALA A 52 -12.22 -0.43 7.20
N GLU A 53 -13.06 -1.43 7.39
CA GLU A 53 -12.69 -2.67 8.09
C GLU A 53 -11.58 -3.43 7.34
N SER A 54 -11.68 -3.53 6.01
CA SER A 54 -10.66 -4.16 5.17
C SER A 54 -9.32 -3.45 5.25
N GLU A 55 -9.33 -2.12 5.14
CA GLU A 55 -8.12 -1.30 5.27
C GLU A 55 -7.48 -1.42 6.66
N PHE A 56 -8.30 -1.49 7.71
CA PHE A 56 -7.82 -1.72 9.07
C PHE A 56 -7.11 -3.07 9.20
N LEU A 57 -7.73 -4.15 8.73
CA LEU A 57 -7.15 -5.49 8.78
C LEU A 57 -5.84 -5.59 7.99
N GLN A 58 -5.78 -5.01 6.79
CA GLN A 58 -4.56 -4.98 5.99
C GLN A 58 -3.44 -4.20 6.69
N THR A 59 -3.78 -3.09 7.32
CA THR A 59 -2.82 -2.27 8.08
C THR A 59 -2.30 -3.03 9.30
N GLU A 60 -3.17 -3.73 10.01
CA GLU A 60 -2.80 -4.57 11.16
C GLU A 60 -1.89 -5.72 10.73
N GLU A 61 -2.24 -6.44 9.68
CA GLU A 61 -1.40 -7.53 9.12
C GLU A 61 -0.03 -7.00 8.69
N ARG A 62 0.03 -5.83 8.06
CA ARG A 62 1.28 -5.20 7.68
C ARG A 62 2.13 -4.86 8.91
N LEU A 63 1.52 -4.29 9.94
CA LEU A 63 2.20 -3.97 11.19
C LEU A 63 2.77 -5.22 11.87
N ILE A 64 1.96 -6.25 12.00
CA ILE A 64 2.37 -7.56 12.56
C ILE A 64 3.54 -8.13 11.74
N SER A 65 3.43 -8.11 10.43
CA SER A 65 4.48 -8.58 9.53
C SER A 65 5.80 -7.82 9.74
N LEU A 66 5.75 -6.49 9.87
CA LEU A 66 6.94 -5.67 10.11
C LEU A 66 7.58 -5.95 11.48
N LEU A 67 6.78 -6.24 12.50
CA LEU A 67 7.26 -6.46 13.87
C LEU A 67 7.80 -7.88 14.09
N PHE A 68 7.20 -8.89 13.47
CA PHE A 68 7.44 -10.30 13.80
C PHE A 68 8.06 -11.15 12.68
N THR A 69 8.30 -10.56 11.50
CA THR A 69 8.95 -11.27 10.40
C THR A 69 10.22 -10.57 9.93
N THR A 70 11.13 -11.35 9.35
CA THR A 70 12.34 -10.81 8.72
C THR A 70 12.03 -10.19 7.36
N ALA A 71 12.93 -9.33 6.88
CA ALA A 71 12.82 -8.75 5.55
C ALA A 71 12.84 -9.82 4.44
N SER A 72 13.60 -10.90 4.62
CA SER A 72 13.63 -12.03 3.69
C SER A 72 12.29 -12.75 3.62
N GLU A 73 11.65 -13.00 4.76
CA GLU A 73 10.31 -13.61 4.82
C GLU A 73 9.25 -12.73 4.16
N ARG A 74 9.29 -11.42 4.42
CA ARG A 74 8.39 -10.46 3.75
C ARG A 74 8.60 -10.42 2.23
N TYR A 75 9.86 -10.47 1.80
CA TYR A 75 10.17 -10.51 0.37
C TYR A 75 9.68 -11.82 -0.28
N MET A 76 9.87 -12.96 0.37
CA MET A 76 9.35 -14.25 -0.12
C MET A 76 7.82 -14.24 -0.24
N LYS A 77 7.13 -13.70 0.75
CA LYS A 77 5.66 -13.54 0.72
C LYS A 77 5.22 -12.65 -0.44
N LEU A 78 5.96 -11.57 -0.71
CA LEU A 78 5.67 -10.67 -1.83
C LEU A 78 5.84 -11.38 -3.18
N ILE A 79 6.90 -12.16 -3.36
CA ILE A 79 7.12 -12.97 -4.58
C ILE A 79 5.97 -13.95 -4.82
N GLN A 80 5.51 -14.61 -3.76
CA GLN A 80 4.46 -15.63 -3.85
C GLN A 80 3.09 -15.02 -4.17
N ASN A 81 2.76 -13.90 -3.55
CA ASN A 81 1.42 -13.31 -3.63
C ASN A 81 1.27 -12.31 -4.79
N ASN A 82 2.33 -11.60 -5.14
CA ASN A 82 2.28 -10.51 -6.12
C ASN A 82 3.53 -10.50 -7.01
N PRO A 83 3.80 -11.55 -7.79
CA PRO A 83 5.02 -11.64 -8.59
C PRO A 83 5.15 -10.53 -9.63
N GLU A 84 4.02 -10.02 -10.13
CA GLU A 84 3.98 -8.93 -11.12
C GLU A 84 4.52 -7.61 -10.57
N LEU A 85 4.39 -7.35 -9.28
CA LEU A 85 4.90 -6.14 -8.66
C LEU A 85 6.42 -6.04 -8.74
N LEU A 86 7.12 -7.17 -8.71
CA LEU A 86 8.57 -7.22 -8.79
C LEU A 86 9.10 -6.71 -10.14
N GLN A 87 8.33 -6.89 -11.21
CA GLN A 87 8.69 -6.46 -12.55
C GLN A 87 8.32 -5.00 -12.82
N ARG A 88 7.25 -4.51 -12.18
CA ARG A 88 6.66 -3.19 -12.44
C ARG A 88 7.11 -2.13 -11.46
N THR A 89 7.65 -2.52 -10.32
CA THR A 89 7.98 -1.61 -9.22
C THR A 89 9.49 -1.38 -9.13
N PRO A 90 9.96 -0.11 -9.07
CA PRO A 90 11.37 0.19 -8.85
C PRO A 90 11.91 -0.42 -7.56
N LEU A 91 13.19 -0.79 -7.57
CA LEU A 91 13.87 -1.41 -6.41
C LEU A 91 13.75 -0.58 -5.13
N GLU A 92 13.87 0.73 -5.25
CA GLU A 92 13.75 1.66 -4.12
C GLU A 92 12.38 1.62 -3.46
N CYS A 93 11.32 1.56 -4.28
CA CYS A 93 9.94 1.46 -3.79
C CYS A 93 9.68 0.12 -3.11
N LEU A 94 10.19 -0.99 -3.67
CA LEU A 94 10.10 -2.32 -3.05
C LEU A 94 10.84 -2.36 -1.72
N ALA A 95 12.05 -1.82 -1.66
CA ALA A 95 12.83 -1.76 -0.42
C ALA A 95 12.11 -0.98 0.67
N SER A 96 11.57 0.19 0.32
CA SER A 96 10.78 1.02 1.24
C SER A 96 9.53 0.28 1.73
N TYR A 97 8.82 -0.41 0.85
CA TYR A 97 7.66 -1.23 1.22
C TYR A 97 8.02 -2.34 2.21
N LEU A 98 9.18 -2.97 2.03
CA LEU A 98 9.70 -4.02 2.90
C LEU A 98 10.36 -3.49 4.19
N GLY A 99 10.49 -2.17 4.34
CA GLY A 99 11.10 -1.54 5.50
C GLY A 99 12.63 -1.71 5.57
N ILE A 100 13.30 -1.80 4.43
CA ILE A 100 14.76 -1.99 4.31
C ILE A 100 15.37 -1.04 3.27
N THR A 101 16.69 -0.98 3.24
CA THR A 101 17.42 -0.23 2.22
C THR A 101 17.50 -0.98 0.88
N PRO A 102 17.67 -0.29 -0.26
CA PRO A 102 17.88 -0.93 -1.56
C PRO A 102 19.07 -1.89 -1.56
N VAL A 103 20.15 -1.56 -0.86
CA VAL A 103 21.34 -2.41 -0.71
C VAL A 103 20.99 -3.72 0.02
N SER A 104 20.23 -3.65 1.09
CA SER A 104 19.74 -4.83 1.83
C SER A 104 18.87 -5.72 0.94
N LEU A 105 17.96 -5.13 0.16
CA LEU A 105 17.13 -5.87 -0.78
C LEU A 105 17.96 -6.57 -1.86
N SER A 106 18.95 -5.91 -2.42
CA SER A 106 19.88 -6.51 -3.40
C SER A 106 20.61 -7.72 -2.81
N ARG A 107 21.04 -7.64 -1.56
CA ARG A 107 21.68 -8.77 -0.85
C ARG A 107 20.73 -9.94 -0.65
N ILE A 108 19.49 -9.68 -0.25
CA ILE A 108 18.45 -10.70 -0.11
C ILE A 108 18.21 -11.41 -1.44
N ARG A 109 18.07 -10.66 -2.54
CA ARG A 109 17.90 -11.21 -3.89
C ARG A 109 19.07 -12.09 -4.31
N ALA A 110 20.30 -11.64 -4.09
CA ALA A 110 21.50 -12.39 -4.42
C ALA A 110 21.57 -13.71 -3.62
N LYS A 111 21.25 -13.67 -2.34
CA LYS A 111 21.23 -14.86 -1.47
C LYS A 111 20.16 -15.87 -1.92
N LEU A 112 18.97 -15.43 -2.25
CA LEU A 112 17.88 -16.31 -2.70
C LEU A 112 18.18 -16.96 -4.05
N LYS A 113 18.84 -16.25 -4.99
CA LYS A 113 19.27 -16.84 -6.27
C LYS A 113 20.29 -17.97 -6.11
N ARG A 114 21.07 -17.96 -5.02
CA ARG A 114 22.05 -19.03 -4.75
C ARG A 114 21.41 -20.27 -4.13
N VAL A 115 20.24 -20.13 -3.52
CA VAL A 115 19.52 -21.22 -2.82
C VAL A 115 18.48 -21.87 -3.72
N LEU A 116 17.99 -21.15 -4.70
CA LEU A 116 17.04 -21.61 -5.71
C LEU A 116 17.77 -22.05 -6.99
#